data_0fbe6871afbe17df3ea6607f9b9019a3
#
_entry.id   0fbe6871afbe17df3ea6607f9b9019a3
#
_cell.length_a   1.000
_cell.length_b   1.000
_cell.length_c   1.000
_cell.angle_alpha   90.00
_cell.angle_beta   90.00
_cell.angle_gamma   90.00
#
_symmetry.space_group_name_H-M   'P 1'
#
loop_
_entity.id
_entity.type
_entity.pdbx_description
1 polymer ?
#
loop_
_entity_poly.entity_id
_entity_poly.type
_entity_poly.pdbx_seq_one_letter_code
_entity_poly.pdbx_strand_id
1 'polypeptide(L)'
;MTPLSQSSQLMLFMYAAILGVALGCVYDVFRILRIAFPCPERSSHLRVLRRGMLTVIFFEDILFTLFASVCVNLFLFNLNDGQVRWYAILGTGLGFLLWYFTAGKFVMLCATAIIRFVRRVFGFLFRILLYPFIRLGRLL
;
A
#
# COMPACT_ATOMS: atom_id res chain seq x y z
N MET A 1 -15.28 17.64 31.68
CA MET A 1 -14.41 17.72 30.49
C MET A 1 -13.40 18.82 30.75
N THR A 2 -12.20 18.46 31.17
CA THR A 2 -11.12 19.46 31.34
C THR A 2 -10.69 19.95 29.96
N PRO A 3 -10.72 21.27 29.70
CA PRO A 3 -10.21 21.80 28.45
C PRO A 3 -8.70 21.55 28.40
N LEU A 4 -8.27 20.74 27.44
CA LEU A 4 -6.85 20.57 27.19
C LEU A 4 -6.24 21.93 26.84
N SER A 5 -5.04 22.19 27.34
CA SER A 5 -4.32 23.40 26.95
C SER A 5 -4.12 23.42 25.43
N GLN A 6 -4.06 24.60 24.83
CA GLN A 6 -3.86 24.73 23.38
C GLN A 6 -2.60 23.98 22.88
N SER A 7 -1.55 23.95 23.71
CA SER A 7 -0.32 23.20 23.43
C SER A 7 -0.57 21.68 23.33
N SER A 8 -1.40 21.12 24.19
CA SER A 8 -1.73 19.69 24.18
C SER A 8 -2.56 19.30 22.95
N GLN A 9 -3.45 20.19 22.50
CA GLN A 9 -4.24 19.97 21.28
C GLN A 9 -3.37 19.97 20.03
N LEU A 10 -2.39 20.89 19.96
CA LEU A 10 -1.44 20.97 18.85
C LEU A 10 -0.54 19.73 18.81
N MET A 11 -0.03 19.29 19.96
CA MET A 11 0.76 18.05 20.03
C MET A 11 -0.04 16.83 19.55
N LEU A 12 -1.28 16.69 19.98
CA LEU A 12 -2.13 15.58 19.56
C LEU A 12 -2.38 15.60 18.05
N PHE A 13 -2.61 16.79 17.47
CA PHE A 13 -2.76 16.97 16.04
C PHE A 13 -1.49 16.57 15.26
N MET A 14 -0.31 16.95 15.76
CA MET A 14 0.97 16.57 15.15
C MET A 14 1.19 15.06 15.17
N TYR A 15 0.94 14.40 16.31
CA TYR A 15 1.03 12.93 16.41
C TYR A 15 0.00 12.23 15.51
N ALA A 16 -1.21 12.78 15.41
CA ALA A 16 -2.23 12.26 14.50
C ALA A 16 -1.80 12.38 13.03
N ALA A 17 -1.16 13.49 12.65
CA ALA A 17 -0.63 13.68 11.30
C ALA A 17 0.51 12.69 10.99
N ILE A 18 1.42 12.44 11.95
CA ILE A 18 2.48 11.44 11.81
C ILE A 18 1.89 10.04 11.64
N LEU A 19 0.86 9.69 12.41
CA LEU A 19 0.14 8.43 12.24
C LEU A 19 -0.48 8.31 10.84
N GLY A 20 -1.08 9.38 10.33
CA GLY A 20 -1.63 9.44 8.98
C GLY A 20 -0.56 9.18 7.90
N VAL A 21 0.61 9.78 8.06
CA VAL A 21 1.77 9.54 7.17
C VAL A 21 2.22 8.06 7.24
N ALA A 22 2.32 7.49 8.43
CA ALA A 22 2.69 6.08 8.61
C ALA A 22 1.67 5.14 7.94
N LEU A 23 0.38 5.40 8.10
CA LEU A 23 -0.69 4.66 7.40
C LEU A 23 -0.59 4.80 5.88
N GLY A 24 -0.20 5.98 5.38
CA GLY A 24 0.08 6.21 3.97
C GLY A 24 1.23 5.35 3.44
N CYS A 25 2.32 5.23 4.21
CA CYS A 25 3.42 4.32 3.88
C CYS A 25 2.96 2.87 3.79
N VAL A 26 2.18 2.40 4.75
CA VAL A 26 1.64 1.03 4.75
C VAL A 26 0.73 0.81 3.53
N TYR A 27 -0.12 1.78 3.20
CA TYR A 27 -0.96 1.72 2.01
C TYR A 27 -0.14 1.59 0.72
N ASP A 28 0.98 2.30 0.61
CA ASP A 28 1.87 2.20 -0.55
C ASP A 28 2.48 0.80 -0.70
N VAL A 29 2.79 0.10 0.40
CA VAL A 29 3.25 -1.30 0.37
C VAL A 29 2.20 -2.19 -0.28
N PHE A 30 0.93 -2.09 0.12
CA PHE A 30 -0.17 -2.84 -0.49
C PHE A 30 -0.33 -2.50 -1.98
N ARG A 31 -0.21 -1.23 -2.32
CA ARG A 31 -0.27 -0.75 -3.71
C ARG A 31 0.88 -1.30 -4.57
N ILE A 32 2.09 -1.41 -4.01
CA ILE A 32 3.25 -2.02 -4.68
C ILE A 32 3.02 -3.51 -4.92
N LEU A 33 2.50 -4.24 -3.93
CA LEU A 33 2.14 -5.66 -4.06
C LEU A 33 1.16 -5.87 -5.22
N ARG A 34 0.16 -5.02 -5.36
CA ARG A 34 -0.81 -5.05 -6.46
C ARG A 34 -0.17 -4.90 -7.85
N ILE A 35 0.87 -4.09 -7.96
CA ILE A 35 1.60 -3.91 -9.23
C ILE A 35 2.56 -5.06 -9.48
N ALA A 36 3.13 -5.64 -8.43
CA ALA A 36 4.03 -6.79 -8.54
C ALA A 36 3.32 -8.03 -9.12
N PHE A 37 2.01 -8.19 -8.83
CA PHE A 37 1.17 -9.26 -9.38
C PHE A 37 0.19 -8.72 -10.44
N PRO A 38 0.64 -8.44 -11.67
CA PRO A 38 -0.23 -7.89 -12.70
C PRO A 38 -1.25 -8.90 -13.17
N CYS A 39 -2.47 -8.41 -13.32
CA CYS A 39 -3.55 -9.16 -13.96
C CYS A 39 -3.20 -9.40 -15.44
N PRO A 40 -3.30 -10.62 -15.96
CA PRO A 40 -3.16 -10.89 -17.38
C PRO A 40 -4.33 -10.28 -18.16
N GLU A 41 -4.04 -9.22 -18.89
CA GLU A 41 -5.04 -8.31 -19.49
C GLU A 41 -5.63 -8.80 -20.82
N ARG A 42 -5.15 -9.93 -21.41
CA ARG A 42 -5.33 -10.17 -22.85
C ARG A 42 -5.90 -11.51 -23.31
N SER A 43 -6.68 -12.24 -22.52
CA SER A 43 -7.41 -13.37 -23.13
C SER A 43 -8.81 -13.60 -22.55
N SER A 44 -9.74 -13.92 -23.41
CA SER A 44 -11.16 -14.12 -23.10
C SER A 44 -11.44 -15.28 -22.12
N HIS A 45 -10.53 -16.22 -21.99
CA HIS A 45 -10.59 -17.31 -20.99
C HIS A 45 -10.27 -16.85 -19.56
N LEU A 46 -9.80 -15.62 -19.36
CA LEU A 46 -9.30 -15.09 -18.09
C LEU A 46 -10.34 -14.27 -17.30
N ARG A 47 -11.62 -14.32 -17.67
CA ARG A 47 -12.69 -13.68 -16.87
C ARG A 47 -12.75 -14.20 -15.44
N VAL A 48 -12.49 -15.48 -15.25
CA VAL A 48 -12.47 -16.13 -13.92
C VAL A 48 -11.27 -15.65 -13.11
N LEU A 49 -10.07 -15.59 -13.73
CA LEU A 49 -8.85 -15.08 -13.12
C LEU A 49 -8.97 -13.59 -12.76
N ARG A 50 -9.59 -12.79 -13.61
CA ARG A 50 -9.87 -11.38 -13.34
C ARG A 50 -10.81 -11.20 -12.15
N ARG A 51 -11.86 -12.03 -12.03
CA ARG A 51 -12.76 -12.00 -10.86
C ARG A 51 -12.01 -12.37 -9.58
N GLY A 52 -11.19 -13.44 -9.60
CA GLY A 52 -10.38 -13.83 -8.45
C GLY A 52 -9.44 -12.72 -8.01
N MET A 53 -8.83 -11.99 -8.94
CA MET A 53 -7.92 -10.90 -8.63
C MET A 53 -8.63 -9.67 -8.08
N LEU A 54 -9.83 -9.34 -8.58
CA LEU A 54 -10.69 -8.30 -7.99
C LEU A 54 -11.08 -8.64 -6.56
N THR A 55 -11.33 -9.91 -6.28
CA THR A 55 -11.63 -10.40 -4.92
C THR A 55 -10.42 -10.23 -4.01
N VAL A 56 -9.21 -10.55 -4.48
CA VAL A 56 -7.97 -10.35 -3.70
C VAL A 56 -7.75 -8.87 -3.39
N ILE A 57 -7.94 -7.97 -4.37
CA ILE A 57 -7.84 -6.52 -4.19
C ILE A 57 -8.85 -6.03 -3.15
N PHE A 58 -10.07 -6.53 -3.20
CA PHE A 58 -11.12 -6.19 -2.24
C PHE A 58 -10.78 -6.65 -0.82
N PHE A 59 -10.26 -7.86 -0.66
CA PHE A 59 -9.78 -8.35 0.63
C PHE A 59 -8.60 -7.52 1.17
N GLU A 60 -7.68 -7.14 0.31
CA GLU A 60 -6.53 -6.29 0.65
C GLU A 60 -6.99 -4.91 1.16
N ASP A 61 -7.95 -4.28 0.49
CA ASP A 61 -8.51 -2.99 0.89
C ASP A 61 -9.26 -3.11 2.24
N ILE A 62 -10.01 -4.20 2.48
CA ILE A 62 -10.65 -4.48 3.76
C ILE A 62 -9.59 -4.66 4.86
N LEU A 63 -8.55 -5.46 4.59
CA LEU A 63 -7.48 -5.73 5.56
C LEU A 63 -6.78 -4.44 5.96
N PHE A 64 -6.47 -3.59 4.98
CA PHE A 64 -5.87 -2.28 5.24
C PHE A 64 -6.79 -1.38 6.08
N THR A 65 -8.09 -1.32 5.74
CA THR A 65 -9.05 -0.50 6.47
C THR A 65 -9.19 -0.97 7.92
N LEU A 66 -9.22 -2.28 8.14
CA LEU A 66 -9.29 -2.87 9.46
C LEU A 66 -8.02 -2.58 10.27
N PHE A 67 -6.86 -2.73 9.66
CA PHE A 67 -5.57 -2.39 10.27
C PHE A 67 -5.49 -0.90 10.63
N ALA A 68 -5.86 -0.01 9.70
CA ALA A 68 -5.88 1.42 9.93
C ALA A 68 -6.84 1.81 11.07
N SER A 69 -8.03 1.19 11.11
CA SER A 69 -9.00 1.40 12.19
C SER A 69 -8.44 1.01 13.55
N VAL A 70 -7.78 -0.15 13.65
CA VAL A 70 -7.13 -0.59 14.90
C VAL A 70 -6.03 0.39 15.32
N CYS A 71 -5.17 0.82 14.40
CA CYS A 71 -4.09 1.78 14.70
C CYS A 71 -4.64 3.12 15.20
N VAL A 72 -5.68 3.65 14.55
CA VAL A 72 -6.32 4.91 14.97
C VAL A 72 -6.99 4.75 16.34
N ASN A 73 -7.67 3.64 16.60
CA ASN A 73 -8.28 3.39 17.90
C ASN A 73 -7.24 3.27 19.02
N LEU A 74 -6.16 2.52 18.80
CA LEU A 74 -5.05 2.41 19.77
C LEU A 74 -4.39 3.76 20.04
N PHE A 75 -4.22 4.57 19.01
CA PHE A 75 -3.69 5.93 19.12
C PHE A 75 -4.57 6.82 19.98
N LEU A 76 -5.88 6.83 19.72
CA LEU A 76 -6.85 7.60 20.50
C LEU A 76 -6.93 7.12 21.96
N PHE A 77 -6.83 5.82 22.18
CA PHE A 77 -6.86 5.25 23.52
C PHE A 77 -5.62 5.64 24.34
N ASN A 78 -4.44 5.57 23.74
CA ASN A 78 -3.18 5.87 24.45
C ASN A 78 -2.95 7.36 24.73
N LEU A 79 -3.39 8.24 23.82
CA LEU A 79 -3.04 9.66 23.91
C LEU A 79 -4.19 10.56 24.34
N ASN A 80 -5.42 10.04 24.35
CA ASN A 80 -6.61 10.86 24.59
C ASN A 80 -7.67 10.16 25.44
N ASP A 81 -7.29 9.16 26.26
CA ASP A 81 -8.20 8.39 27.13
C ASP A 81 -9.46 7.87 26.39
N GLY A 82 -9.33 7.50 25.14
CA GLY A 82 -10.42 7.01 24.31
C GLY A 82 -11.42 8.07 23.82
N GLN A 83 -11.19 9.34 24.09
CA GLN A 83 -12.06 10.41 23.61
C GLN A 83 -11.81 10.70 22.13
N VAL A 84 -12.83 10.49 21.30
CA VAL A 84 -12.76 10.82 19.87
C VAL A 84 -12.90 12.32 19.71
N ARG A 85 -11.83 12.98 19.30
CA ARG A 85 -11.80 14.42 19.03
C ARG A 85 -11.61 14.68 17.54
N TRP A 86 -12.39 15.60 17.00
CA TRP A 86 -12.41 15.92 15.58
C TRP A 86 -11.04 16.27 14.99
N TYR A 87 -10.20 16.98 15.75
CA TYR A 87 -8.87 17.36 15.29
C TYR A 87 -7.89 16.18 15.17
N ALA A 88 -8.07 15.10 15.92
CA ALA A 88 -7.28 13.89 15.76
C ALA A 88 -7.62 13.17 14.43
N ILE A 89 -8.92 13.09 14.11
CA ILE A 89 -9.38 12.52 12.84
C ILE A 89 -8.91 13.37 11.67
N LEU A 90 -9.05 14.70 11.78
CA LEU A 90 -8.59 15.64 10.77
C LEU A 90 -7.05 15.56 10.58
N GLY A 91 -6.29 15.48 11.67
CA GLY A 91 -4.84 15.33 11.65
C GLY A 91 -4.42 14.06 10.91
N THR A 92 -5.02 12.91 11.25
CA THR A 92 -4.72 11.64 10.59
C THR A 92 -5.10 11.67 9.10
N GLY A 93 -6.26 12.21 8.76
CA GLY A 93 -6.71 12.37 7.38
C GLY A 93 -5.80 13.29 6.56
N LEU A 94 -5.41 14.44 7.11
CA LEU A 94 -4.50 15.38 6.47
C LEU A 94 -3.10 14.78 6.31
N GLY A 95 -2.57 14.08 7.31
CA GLY A 95 -1.29 13.39 7.23
C GLY A 95 -1.28 12.33 6.13
N PHE A 96 -2.32 11.52 6.04
CA PHE A 96 -2.50 10.53 4.98
C PHE A 96 -2.59 11.17 3.59
N LEU A 97 -3.38 12.23 3.44
CA LEU A 97 -3.51 12.97 2.18
C LEU A 97 -2.19 13.60 1.76
N LEU A 98 -1.48 14.22 2.69
CA LEU A 98 -0.19 14.87 2.44
C LEU A 98 0.84 13.83 1.95
N TRP A 99 0.90 12.67 2.58
CA TRP A 99 1.72 11.55 2.12
C TRP A 99 1.34 11.11 0.71
N TYR A 100 0.05 10.87 0.49
CA TYR A 100 -0.47 10.38 -0.79
C TYR A 100 -0.13 11.31 -1.96
N PHE A 101 -0.25 12.64 -1.77
CA PHE A 101 0.05 13.61 -2.82
C PHE A 101 1.54 13.85 -3.02
N THR A 102 2.34 13.79 -1.96
CA THR A 102 3.77 14.14 -1.99
C THR A 102 4.63 12.90 -2.27
N ALA A 103 4.61 11.95 -1.38
CA ALA A 103 5.47 10.77 -1.45
C ALA A 103 4.87 9.62 -2.28
N GLY A 104 3.54 9.47 -2.29
CA GLY A 104 2.88 8.37 -2.99
C GLY A 104 3.18 8.32 -4.49
N LYS A 105 3.32 9.46 -5.15
CA LYS A 105 3.72 9.55 -6.57
C LYS A 105 5.18 9.11 -6.77
N PHE A 106 6.06 9.56 -5.89
CA PHE A 106 7.49 9.24 -5.96
C PHE A 106 7.76 7.76 -5.67
N VAL A 107 7.15 7.24 -4.61
CA VAL A 107 7.21 5.82 -4.25
C VAL A 107 6.70 4.95 -5.39
N MET A 108 5.61 5.36 -6.05
CA MET A 108 5.02 4.63 -7.17
C MET A 108 5.93 4.60 -8.40
N LEU A 109 6.61 5.70 -8.70
CA LEU A 109 7.59 5.77 -9.78
C LEU A 109 8.79 4.84 -9.50
N CYS A 110 9.34 4.90 -8.29
CA CYS A 110 10.43 4.03 -7.86
C CYS A 110 10.02 2.55 -7.88
N ALA A 111 8.85 2.22 -7.34
CA ALA A 111 8.34 0.86 -7.29
C ALA A 111 8.13 0.28 -8.70
N THR A 112 7.52 1.03 -9.60
CA THR A 112 7.36 0.58 -11.00
C THR A 112 8.68 0.44 -11.75
N ALA A 113 9.66 1.28 -11.46
CA ALA A 113 11.00 1.15 -12.04
C ALA A 113 11.70 -0.13 -11.54
N ILE A 114 11.67 -0.37 -10.23
CA ILE A 114 12.25 -1.57 -9.60
C ILE A 114 11.57 -2.83 -10.11
N ILE A 115 10.25 -2.88 -10.15
CA ILE A 115 9.49 -4.05 -10.64
C ILE A 115 9.81 -4.32 -12.13
N ARG A 116 9.90 -3.29 -12.96
CA ARG A 116 10.31 -3.42 -14.36
C ARG A 116 11.74 -3.95 -14.50
N PHE A 117 12.65 -3.45 -13.66
CA PHE A 117 14.04 -3.92 -13.64
C PHE A 117 14.12 -5.38 -13.24
N VAL A 118 13.50 -5.76 -12.12
CA VAL A 118 13.45 -7.15 -11.63
C VAL A 118 12.85 -8.08 -12.69
N ARG A 119 11.73 -7.72 -13.32
CA ARG A 119 11.13 -8.51 -14.40
C ARG A 119 12.06 -8.66 -15.62
N ARG A 120 12.79 -7.59 -15.96
CA ARG A 120 13.75 -7.65 -17.08
C ARG A 120 14.90 -8.59 -16.76
N VAL A 121 15.44 -8.52 -15.54
CA VAL A 121 16.52 -9.41 -15.06
C VAL A 121 16.04 -10.86 -15.00
N PHE A 122 14.87 -11.12 -14.41
CA PHE A 122 14.29 -12.47 -14.37
C PHE A 122 13.98 -12.99 -15.78
N GLY A 123 13.42 -12.18 -16.66
CA GLY A 123 13.15 -12.55 -18.05
C GLY A 123 14.44 -12.88 -18.82
N PHE A 124 15.52 -12.15 -18.55
CA PHE A 124 16.83 -12.42 -19.13
C PHE A 124 17.45 -13.72 -18.61
N LEU A 125 17.39 -13.93 -17.28
CA LEU A 125 17.85 -15.17 -16.64
C LEU A 125 17.07 -16.40 -17.14
N PHE A 126 15.73 -16.31 -17.18
CA PHE A 126 14.89 -17.39 -17.73
C PHE A 126 15.21 -17.67 -19.21
N ARG A 127 15.47 -16.62 -19.98
CA ARG A 127 15.81 -16.79 -21.41
C ARG A 127 17.14 -17.48 -21.59
N ILE A 128 18.15 -17.15 -20.77
CA ILE A 128 19.45 -17.82 -20.79
C ILE A 128 19.33 -19.27 -20.34
N LEU A 129 18.54 -19.54 -19.31
CA LEU A 129 18.38 -20.90 -18.76
C LEU A 129 17.55 -21.82 -19.69
N LEU A 130 16.52 -21.26 -20.36
CA LEU A 130 15.68 -22.01 -21.30
C LEU A 130 16.30 -22.14 -22.71
N TYR A 131 17.23 -21.26 -23.07
CA TYR A 131 17.85 -21.27 -24.41
C TYR A 131 18.52 -22.61 -24.77
N PRO A 132 19.34 -23.25 -23.89
CA PRO A 132 19.93 -24.56 -24.19
C PRO A 132 18.86 -25.67 -24.28
N PHE A 133 17.79 -25.62 -23.48
CA PHE A 133 16.69 -26.62 -23.49
C PHE A 133 15.88 -26.57 -24.80
N ILE A 134 15.58 -25.38 -25.29
CA ILE A 134 14.83 -25.20 -26.54
C ILE A 134 15.68 -25.62 -27.75
N ARG A 135 16.98 -25.44 -27.67
CA ARG A 135 17.91 -25.85 -28.75
C ARG A 135 18.10 -27.37 -28.77
N LEU A 136 18.12 -28.01 -27.61
CA LEU A 136 18.18 -29.47 -27.50
C LEU A 136 16.92 -30.16 -28.02
N GLY A 137 15.74 -29.58 -27.73
CA GLY A 137 14.44 -30.11 -28.20
C GLY A 137 14.16 -29.91 -29.69
N ARG A 138 14.98 -29.11 -30.42
CA ARG A 138 14.92 -28.99 -31.88
C ARG A 138 15.92 -29.91 -32.63
N LEU A 139 16.81 -30.56 -31.89
CA LEU A 139 17.81 -31.49 -32.44
C LEU A 139 17.43 -32.96 -32.24
N LEU A 140 16.38 -33.23 -31.50
CA LEU A 140 15.70 -34.53 -31.36
C LEU A 140 14.39 -34.53 -32.14
#